data_6a6b4b0bacfe29ef067480f508f77a8f
#
_entry.id   6a6b4b0bacfe29ef067480f508f77a8f
#
_cell.length_a   1.000
_cell.length_b   1.000
_cell.length_c   1.000
_cell.angle_alpha   90.00
_cell.angle_beta   90.00
_cell.angle_gamma   90.00
#
_symmetry.space_group_name_H-M   'P 1'
#
loop_
_entity.id
_entity.type
_entity.pdbx_description
1 polymer ?
#
loop_
_entity_poly.entity_id
_entity_poly.type
_entity_poly.pdbx_seq_one_letter_code
_entity_poly.pdbx_strand_id
1 'polypeptide(L)'
;MKDKEVIIIGGGLAGLTSAIHLSKLGHSVTVIEKNTFPKHKVCGEYISNEVLPYLNWLNLNIAALNPTNITKLEFSTASGKTIKSILPLGGFGISRFALDEYLYRKAIRNGCTILQGQVENILYEDDKFTITTTNAVVLQSEMVIGAFGKRSNI
;
A
#
# COMPACT_ATOMS: atom_id res chain seq x y z
N MET A 1 14.27 -0.03 23.90
CA MET A 1 13.95 1.14 23.04
C MET A 1 12.43 1.33 23.13
N LYS A 2 11.93 2.55 23.45
CA LYS A 2 10.49 2.82 23.38
C LYS A 2 10.04 2.56 21.94
N ASP A 3 8.99 1.75 21.76
CA ASP A 3 8.39 1.52 20.45
C ASP A 3 7.86 2.88 19.94
N LYS A 4 8.55 3.44 18.92
CA LYS A 4 8.10 4.69 18.30
C LYS A 4 6.88 4.39 17.46
N GLU A 5 5.80 5.09 17.73
CA GLU A 5 4.63 5.03 16.88
C GLU A 5 4.92 5.70 15.54
N VAL A 6 4.60 5.02 14.45
CA VAL A 6 4.68 5.54 13.09
C VAL A 6 3.27 5.71 12.54
N ILE A 7 2.94 6.92 12.08
CA ILE A 7 1.68 7.18 11.42
C ILE A 7 1.88 7.17 9.90
N ILE A 8 1.06 6.37 9.20
CA ILE A 8 1.09 6.27 7.74
C ILE A 8 -0.21 6.86 7.19
N ILE A 9 -0.10 7.83 6.29
CA ILE A 9 -1.25 8.49 5.67
C ILE A 9 -1.47 7.89 4.29
N GLY A 10 -2.55 7.12 4.14
CA GLY A 10 -2.94 6.42 2.93
C GLY A 10 -2.74 4.91 3.01
N GLY A 11 -3.84 4.16 2.91
CA GLY A 11 -3.90 2.69 2.93
C GLY A 11 -3.87 2.07 1.53
N GLY A 12 -3.06 2.62 0.62
CA GLY A 12 -2.76 1.99 -0.67
C GLY A 12 -1.66 0.93 -0.56
N LEU A 13 -1.16 0.42 -1.70
CA LEU A 13 -0.08 -0.57 -1.72
C LEU A 13 1.15 -0.10 -0.92
N ALA A 14 1.60 1.14 -1.15
CA ALA A 14 2.74 1.70 -0.45
C ALA A 14 2.51 1.77 1.07
N GLY A 15 1.36 2.30 1.50
CA GLY A 15 1.06 2.44 2.93
C GLY A 15 0.89 1.10 3.63
N LEU A 16 0.14 0.17 3.05
CA LEU A 16 -0.08 -1.15 3.66
C LEU A 16 1.19 -2.01 3.69
N THR A 17 2.01 -2.00 2.63
CA THR A 17 3.29 -2.71 2.65
C THR A 17 4.27 -2.11 3.64
N SER A 18 4.33 -0.77 3.76
CA SER A 18 5.13 -0.08 4.79
C SER A 18 4.65 -0.43 6.20
N ALA A 19 3.33 -0.47 6.41
CA ALA A 19 2.77 -0.85 7.70
C ALA A 19 3.16 -2.28 8.11
N ILE A 20 3.01 -3.24 7.18
CA ILE A 20 3.41 -4.64 7.40
C ILE A 20 4.91 -4.76 7.66
N HIS A 21 5.73 -3.99 6.93
CA HIS A 21 7.18 -3.97 7.08
C HIS A 21 7.57 -3.47 8.48
N LEU A 22 7.08 -2.29 8.86
CA LEU A 22 7.44 -1.66 10.12
C LEU A 22 6.92 -2.45 11.33
N SER A 23 5.70 -2.98 11.25
CA SER A 23 5.17 -3.85 12.30
C SER A 23 5.99 -5.14 12.47
N LYS A 24 6.49 -5.70 11.36
CA LYS A 24 7.42 -6.86 11.40
C LYS A 24 8.73 -6.53 12.09
N LEU A 25 9.18 -5.28 12.02
CA LEU A 25 10.38 -4.79 12.73
C LEU A 25 10.10 -4.38 14.19
N GLY A 26 8.86 -4.53 14.67
CA GLY A 26 8.48 -4.26 16.06
C GLY A 26 8.02 -2.81 16.32
N HIS A 27 7.78 -2.01 15.27
CA HIS A 27 7.23 -0.67 15.45
C HIS A 27 5.70 -0.72 15.65
N SER A 28 5.19 0.17 16.50
CA SER A 28 3.76 0.47 16.56
C SER A 28 3.37 1.29 15.33
N VAL A 29 2.34 0.88 14.61
CA VAL A 29 1.95 1.51 13.34
C VAL A 29 0.46 1.80 13.30
N THR A 30 0.12 3.06 12.99
CA THR A 30 -1.25 3.49 12.69
C THR A 30 -1.33 3.93 11.24
N VAL A 31 -2.25 3.36 10.47
CA VAL A 31 -2.55 3.76 9.08
C VAL A 31 -3.86 4.53 9.06
N ILE A 32 -3.85 5.72 8.46
CA ILE A 32 -5.07 6.51 8.23
C ILE A 32 -5.47 6.36 6.77
N GLU A 33 -6.65 5.82 6.51
CA GLU A 33 -7.20 5.66 5.14
C GLU A 33 -8.63 6.19 5.08
N LYS A 34 -8.90 7.04 4.10
CA LYS A 34 -10.21 7.69 3.93
C LYS A 34 -11.32 6.78 3.43
N ASN A 35 -10.97 5.69 2.76
CA ASN A 35 -11.93 4.77 2.18
C ASN A 35 -11.96 3.46 2.98
N THR A 36 -13.07 2.75 2.86
CA THR A 36 -13.20 1.39 3.37
C THR A 36 -12.50 0.38 2.46
N PHE A 37 -12.13 -0.76 3.00
CA PHE A 37 -11.67 -1.93 2.27
C PHE A 37 -12.78 -2.98 2.18
N PRO A 38 -12.83 -3.75 1.09
CA PRO A 38 -12.08 -3.61 -0.15
C PRO A 38 -12.64 -2.52 -1.06
N LYS A 39 -11.82 -1.98 -1.96
CA LYS A 39 -12.27 -1.01 -2.97
C LYS A 39 -11.58 -1.21 -4.32
N HIS A 40 -12.28 -0.88 -5.40
CA HIS A 40 -11.68 -0.85 -6.72
C HIS A 40 -10.78 0.37 -6.90
N LYS A 41 -9.65 0.16 -7.55
CA LYS A 41 -8.75 1.24 -8.01
C LYS A 41 -8.41 1.02 -9.47
N VAL A 42 -8.39 2.11 -10.24
CA VAL A 42 -7.88 2.05 -11.62
C VAL A 42 -6.39 1.72 -11.59
N CYS A 43 -6.04 0.57 -12.16
CA CYS A 43 -4.69 0.03 -12.20
C CYS A 43 -4.58 -0.95 -13.36
N GLY A 44 -3.38 -1.08 -13.96
CA GLY A 44 -3.10 -2.12 -14.94
C GLY A 44 -3.00 -3.54 -14.36
N GLU A 45 -3.07 -3.67 -13.05
CA GLU A 45 -3.09 -4.94 -12.30
C GLU A 45 -1.90 -5.87 -12.57
N TYR A 46 -0.85 -5.37 -13.26
CA TYR A 46 0.41 -6.08 -13.48
C TYR A 46 1.42 -5.76 -12.39
N ILE A 47 2.05 -6.79 -11.85
CA ILE A 47 3.12 -6.71 -10.86
C ILE A 47 4.29 -7.55 -11.35
N SER A 48 5.49 -6.96 -11.42
CA SER A 48 6.72 -7.68 -11.78
C SER A 48 7.08 -8.74 -10.73
N ASN A 49 7.59 -9.88 -11.16
CA ASN A 49 8.10 -10.92 -10.26
C ASN A 49 9.29 -10.47 -9.42
N GLU A 50 9.91 -9.36 -9.78
CA GLU A 50 10.98 -8.70 -9.03
C GLU A 50 10.61 -8.42 -7.56
N VAL A 51 9.34 -8.19 -7.28
CA VAL A 51 8.84 -7.89 -5.93
C VAL A 51 8.68 -9.15 -5.06
N LEU A 52 8.65 -10.35 -5.64
CA LEU A 52 8.35 -11.59 -4.92
C LEU A 52 9.28 -11.87 -3.72
N PRO A 53 10.61 -11.65 -3.80
CA PRO A 53 11.49 -11.82 -2.63
C PRO A 53 11.07 -10.93 -1.46
N TYR A 54 10.69 -9.68 -1.73
CA TYR A 54 10.23 -8.76 -0.71
C TYR A 54 8.87 -9.17 -0.13
N LEU A 55 7.92 -9.58 -0.96
CA LEU A 55 6.62 -10.05 -0.49
C LEU A 55 6.75 -11.33 0.36
N ASN A 56 7.65 -12.24 -0.03
CA ASN A 56 7.96 -13.43 0.75
C ASN A 56 8.59 -13.08 2.11
N TRP A 57 9.51 -12.10 2.12
CA TRP A 57 10.09 -11.60 3.36
C TRP A 57 9.02 -11.00 4.29
N LEU A 58 8.00 -10.33 3.74
CA LEU A 58 6.83 -9.85 4.50
C LEU A 58 5.88 -10.97 4.95
N ASN A 59 6.16 -12.23 4.64
CA ASN A 59 5.27 -13.38 4.85
C ASN A 59 3.90 -13.20 4.17
N LEU A 60 3.93 -12.71 2.91
CA LEU A 60 2.75 -12.55 2.06
C LEU A 60 2.69 -13.71 1.06
N ASN A 61 1.69 -14.57 1.18
CA ASN A 61 1.44 -15.66 0.24
C ASN A 61 0.56 -15.18 -0.92
N ILE A 62 1.19 -14.63 -1.94
CA ILE A 62 0.47 -14.12 -3.13
C ILE A 62 -0.22 -15.25 -3.91
N ALA A 63 0.34 -16.47 -3.90
CA ALA A 63 -0.27 -17.62 -4.58
C ALA A 63 -1.68 -17.94 -4.06
N ALA A 64 -1.97 -17.65 -2.79
CA ALA A 64 -3.31 -17.82 -2.20
C ALA A 64 -4.40 -16.93 -2.84
N LEU A 65 -3.99 -15.91 -3.60
CA LEU A 65 -4.90 -15.01 -4.32
C LEU A 65 -5.13 -15.43 -5.78
N ASN A 66 -4.62 -16.59 -6.19
CA ASN A 66 -4.73 -17.15 -7.56
C ASN A 66 -4.34 -16.14 -8.66
N PRO A 67 -3.13 -15.55 -8.61
CA PRO A 67 -2.68 -14.59 -9.59
C PRO A 67 -2.55 -15.21 -10.98
N THR A 68 -2.83 -14.43 -12.02
CA THR A 68 -2.58 -14.85 -13.42
C THR A 68 -1.12 -14.62 -13.77
N ASN A 69 -0.41 -15.66 -14.24
CA ASN A 69 0.97 -15.53 -14.67
C ASN A 69 1.07 -14.78 -16.01
N ILE A 70 1.95 -13.78 -16.10
CA ILE A 70 2.14 -12.92 -17.26
C ILE A 70 3.61 -12.97 -17.68
N THR A 71 3.88 -13.54 -18.86
CA THR A 71 5.24 -13.72 -19.40
C THR A 71 5.45 -13.00 -20.73
N LYS A 72 4.38 -12.48 -21.34
CA LYS A 72 4.41 -11.86 -22.66
C LYS A 72 3.74 -10.48 -22.63
N LEU A 73 4.28 -9.57 -23.40
CA LEU A 73 3.72 -8.26 -23.68
C LEU A 73 3.39 -8.17 -25.17
N GLU A 74 2.21 -7.69 -25.48
CA GLU A 74 1.82 -7.30 -26.83
C GLU A 74 1.38 -5.83 -26.80
N PHE A 75 2.00 -5.02 -27.65
CA PHE A 75 1.67 -3.61 -27.80
C PHE A 75 1.21 -3.36 -29.24
N SER A 76 0.03 -2.76 -29.39
CA SER A 76 -0.54 -2.47 -30.72
C SER A 76 -0.85 -0.97 -30.87
N THR A 77 -0.72 -0.46 -32.08
CA THR A 77 -1.18 0.87 -32.48
C THR A 77 -2.64 0.82 -32.94
N ALA A 78 -3.31 1.97 -32.99
CA ALA A 78 -4.65 2.08 -33.55
C ALA A 78 -4.72 1.63 -35.04
N SER A 79 -3.59 1.69 -35.78
CA SER A 79 -3.49 1.23 -37.18
C SER A 79 -3.24 -0.30 -37.30
N GLY A 80 -3.23 -1.04 -36.20
CA GLY A 80 -3.09 -2.50 -36.18
C GLY A 80 -1.64 -3.02 -36.21
N LYS A 81 -0.62 -2.15 -36.18
CA LYS A 81 0.78 -2.59 -36.06
C LYS A 81 1.02 -3.11 -34.65
N THR A 82 1.63 -4.28 -34.54
CA THR A 82 1.84 -4.98 -33.26
C THR A 82 3.32 -5.25 -33.02
N ILE A 83 3.76 -5.11 -31.80
CA ILE A 83 5.06 -5.56 -31.28
C ILE A 83 4.80 -6.54 -30.15
N LYS A 84 5.47 -7.70 -30.20
CA LYS A 84 5.41 -8.73 -29.16
C LYS A 84 6.78 -8.87 -28.51
N SER A 85 6.79 -9.01 -27.19
CA SER A 85 8.01 -9.23 -26.42
C SER A 85 7.78 -10.25 -25.32
N ILE A 86 8.83 -10.96 -24.96
CA ILE A 86 8.87 -11.78 -23.74
C ILE A 86 9.32 -10.87 -22.60
N LEU A 87 8.67 -10.99 -21.47
CA LEU A 87 9.07 -10.32 -20.23
C LEU A 87 10.11 -11.20 -19.52
N PRO A 88 11.39 -10.81 -19.43
CA PRO A 88 12.45 -11.68 -18.92
C PRO A 88 12.22 -12.19 -17.50
N LEU A 89 11.74 -11.33 -16.63
CA LEU A 89 11.39 -11.66 -15.24
C LEU A 89 9.95 -12.17 -15.12
N GLY A 90 9.11 -11.89 -16.13
CA GLY A 90 7.69 -12.12 -16.03
C GLY A 90 7.03 -11.26 -14.94
N GLY A 91 5.79 -11.59 -14.67
CA GLY A 91 5.00 -10.94 -13.64
C GLY A 91 3.71 -11.68 -13.40
N PHE A 92 2.86 -11.09 -12.58
CA PHE A 92 1.54 -11.63 -12.31
C PHE A 92 0.47 -10.54 -12.32
N GLY A 93 -0.72 -10.93 -12.75
CA GLY A 93 -1.92 -10.10 -12.71
C GLY A 93 -2.75 -10.44 -11.49
N ILE A 94 -3.17 -9.41 -10.78
CA ILE A 94 -4.05 -9.55 -9.63
C ILE A 94 -4.86 -8.26 -9.44
N SER A 95 -6.14 -8.41 -9.14
CA SER A 95 -6.96 -7.23 -8.93
C SER A 95 -6.56 -6.47 -7.67
N ARG A 96 -6.58 -5.14 -7.77
CA ARG A 96 -6.31 -4.27 -6.62
C ARG A 96 -7.36 -4.44 -5.52
N PHE A 97 -8.57 -4.84 -5.87
CA PHE A 97 -9.62 -5.17 -4.91
C PHE A 97 -9.19 -6.31 -3.98
N ALA A 98 -8.69 -7.41 -4.55
CA ALA A 98 -8.25 -8.56 -3.78
C ALA A 98 -6.92 -8.31 -3.05
N LEU A 99 -5.96 -7.67 -3.72
CA LEU A 99 -4.64 -7.43 -3.16
C LEU A 99 -4.68 -6.42 -2.01
N ASP A 100 -5.37 -5.28 -2.17
CA ASP A 100 -5.46 -4.26 -1.13
C ASP A 100 -6.17 -4.81 0.11
N GLU A 101 -7.24 -5.61 -0.06
CA GLU A 101 -7.94 -6.28 1.04
C GLU A 101 -7.03 -7.30 1.76
N TYR A 102 -6.27 -8.08 1.01
CA TYR A 102 -5.34 -9.05 1.58
C TYR A 102 -4.26 -8.37 2.44
N LEU A 103 -3.67 -7.27 1.91
CA LEU A 103 -2.68 -6.49 2.64
C LEU A 103 -3.27 -5.79 3.88
N TYR A 104 -4.47 -5.25 3.75
CA TYR A 104 -5.21 -4.66 4.87
C TYR A 104 -5.40 -5.66 6.02
N ARG A 105 -5.92 -6.86 5.71
CA ARG A 105 -6.08 -7.92 6.71
C ARG A 105 -4.75 -8.37 7.31
N LYS A 106 -3.70 -8.41 6.49
CA LYS A 106 -2.36 -8.77 6.97
C LYS A 106 -1.79 -7.71 7.92
N ALA A 107 -1.97 -6.42 7.62
CA ALA A 107 -1.55 -5.34 8.50
C ALA A 107 -2.25 -5.44 9.87
N ILE A 108 -3.56 -5.66 9.91
CA ILE A 108 -4.31 -5.87 11.15
C ILE A 108 -3.78 -7.08 11.94
N ARG A 109 -3.56 -8.22 11.27
CA ARG A 109 -3.00 -9.42 11.92
C ARG A 109 -1.60 -9.22 12.49
N ASN A 110 -0.85 -8.30 11.92
CA ASN A 110 0.46 -7.91 12.42
C ASN A 110 0.38 -6.86 13.56
N GLY A 111 -0.82 -6.48 14.01
CA GLY A 111 -1.02 -5.54 15.11
C GLY A 111 -1.07 -4.06 14.68
N CYS A 112 -1.13 -3.75 13.37
CA CYS A 112 -1.32 -2.37 12.94
C CYS A 112 -2.73 -1.88 13.25
N THR A 113 -2.84 -0.64 13.71
CA THR A 113 -4.12 0.06 13.82
C THR A 113 -4.50 0.66 12.48
N ILE A 114 -5.73 0.44 12.02
CA ILE A 114 -6.26 1.09 10.82
C ILE A 114 -7.36 2.04 11.23
N LEU A 115 -7.11 3.34 11.06
CA LEU A 115 -8.07 4.41 11.34
C LEU A 115 -8.73 4.84 10.03
N GLN A 116 -10.05 4.72 9.97
CA GLN A 116 -10.80 5.27 8.84
C GLN A 116 -10.99 6.77 9.04
N GLY A 117 -10.44 7.56 8.12
CA GLY A 117 -10.52 9.01 8.16
C GLY A 117 -9.75 9.66 7.03
N GLN A 118 -10.13 10.86 6.69
CA GLN A 118 -9.40 11.70 5.74
C GLN A 118 -8.53 12.69 6.52
N VAL A 119 -7.23 12.69 6.28
CA VAL A 119 -6.33 13.71 6.82
C VAL A 119 -6.61 15.02 6.12
N GLU A 120 -6.73 16.08 6.91
CA GLU A 120 -6.98 17.44 6.47
C GLU A 120 -5.74 18.30 6.61
N ASN A 121 -5.02 18.12 7.72
CA ASN A 121 -3.83 18.92 8.02
C ASN A 121 -2.73 18.09 8.68
N ILE A 122 -1.48 18.45 8.38
CA ILE A 122 -0.27 17.91 9.01
C ILE A 122 0.59 19.10 9.40
N LEU A 123 0.84 19.26 10.70
CA LEU A 123 1.69 20.29 11.25
C LEU A 123 2.91 19.64 11.89
N TYR A 124 4.10 20.23 11.71
CA TYR A 124 5.33 19.81 12.37
C TYR A 124 5.84 20.94 13.27
N GLU A 125 5.79 20.72 14.56
CA GLU A 125 6.26 21.66 15.59
C GLU A 125 6.84 20.84 16.75
N ASP A 126 7.84 21.38 17.42
CA ASP A 126 8.47 20.77 18.61
C ASP A 126 8.87 19.29 18.41
N ASP A 127 9.49 18.98 17.25
CA ASP A 127 9.93 17.64 16.87
C ASP A 127 8.82 16.58 16.79
N LYS A 128 7.57 17.02 16.60
CA LYS A 128 6.39 16.16 16.46
C LYS A 128 5.51 16.59 15.31
N PHE A 129 4.93 15.58 14.67
CA PHE A 129 3.84 15.76 13.73
C PHE A 129 2.51 15.72 14.47
N THR A 130 1.66 16.70 14.21
CA THR A 130 0.25 16.70 14.61
C THR A 130 -0.59 16.53 13.35
N ILE A 131 -1.37 15.45 13.29
CA ILE A 131 -2.22 15.08 12.17
C ILE A 131 -3.67 15.31 12.57
N THR A 132 -4.40 16.10 11.81
CA THR A 132 -5.83 16.35 12.00
C THR A 132 -6.63 15.73 10.86
N THR A 133 -7.70 15.05 11.20
CA THR A 133 -8.62 14.45 10.24
C THR A 133 -9.92 15.25 10.14
N THR A 134 -10.66 15.10 9.03
CA THR A 134 -11.94 15.80 8.77
C THR A 134 -13.02 15.52 9.83
N ASN A 135 -12.92 14.41 10.56
CA ASN A 135 -13.81 14.07 11.68
C ASN A 135 -13.23 14.45 13.04
N ALA A 136 -12.33 15.45 13.06
CA ALA A 136 -11.73 16.07 14.24
C ALA A 136 -10.91 15.11 15.13
N VAL A 137 -10.47 13.96 14.60
CA VAL A 137 -9.48 13.14 15.31
C VAL A 137 -8.11 13.79 15.16
N VAL A 138 -7.40 13.96 16.27
CA VAL A 138 -6.05 14.52 16.33
C VAL A 138 -5.09 13.42 16.81
N LEU A 139 -4.03 13.20 16.06
CA LEU A 139 -2.97 12.24 16.38
C LEU A 139 -1.62 12.93 16.39
N GLN A 140 -0.71 12.46 17.22
CA GLN A 140 0.66 12.95 17.27
C GLN A 140 1.66 11.81 17.11
N SER A 141 2.76 12.07 16.39
CA SER A 141 3.86 11.13 16.21
C SER A 141 5.17 11.84 15.90
N GLU A 142 6.29 11.24 16.26
CA GLU A 142 7.61 11.69 15.82
C GLU A 142 7.89 11.32 14.36
N MET A 143 7.15 10.37 13.77
CA MET A 143 7.38 9.90 12.41
C MET A 143 6.08 9.73 11.64
N VAL A 144 6.02 10.35 10.46
CA VAL A 144 4.89 10.26 9.53
C VAL A 144 5.37 9.83 8.15
N ILE A 145 4.64 8.90 7.53
CA ILE A 145 4.88 8.46 6.16
C ILE A 145 3.71 8.90 5.29
N GLY A 146 3.99 9.75 4.28
CA GLY A 146 3.01 10.12 3.26
C GLY A 146 2.90 9.02 2.19
N ALA A 147 1.76 8.29 2.17
CA ALA A 147 1.45 7.24 1.19
C ALA A 147 0.10 7.48 0.49
N PHE A 148 -0.36 8.71 0.48
CA PHE A 148 -1.68 9.13 -0.01
C PHE A 148 -1.81 9.19 -1.54
N GLY A 149 -0.71 9.00 -2.29
CA GLY A 149 -0.68 8.95 -3.74
C GLY A 149 -0.70 10.33 -4.40
N LYS A 150 -0.52 10.35 -5.73
CA LYS A 150 -0.29 11.59 -6.51
C LYS A 150 -1.50 12.52 -6.68
N ARG A 151 -2.69 12.09 -6.30
CA ARG A 151 -3.93 12.88 -6.42
C ARG A 151 -4.42 13.39 -5.07
N SER A 152 -3.55 13.45 -4.08
CA SER A 152 -3.87 14.05 -2.79
C SER A 152 -3.69 15.55 -2.85
N ASN A 153 -4.47 16.26 -2.06
CA ASN A 153 -4.37 17.71 -1.84
C ASN A 153 -3.75 18.02 -0.46
N ILE A 154 -3.14 17.02 0.16
CA ILE A 154 -2.41 17.17 1.43
C ILE A 154 -0.97 17.54 1.13
#